data_376eb24964d15fcb404149fc6e389a77
#
_entry.id   376eb24964d15fcb404149fc6e389a77
#
_cell.length_a   1.000
_cell.length_b   1.000
_cell.length_c   1.000
_cell.angle_alpha   90.00
_cell.angle_beta   90.00
_cell.angle_gamma   90.00
#
_symmetry.space_group_name_H-M   'P 1'
#
loop_
_entity.id
_entity.type
_entity.pdbx_description
1 polymer ?
#
loop_
_entity_poly.entity_id
_entity_poly.type
_entity_poly.pdbx_seq_one_letter_code
_entity_poly.pdbx_strand_id
1 'polypeptide(L)'
;MKRFISACILTIPLLLSACTPPIPPDVLASYAEKEVLCANGDVIVKASENTQNVIQSGIDLYVTSCPDAKVSIDNEAKDPNIVVTDYSAAEPEMCNAAIITTSLMNQFSTLVYYGEGLDGIFLSPEAVRGLLTGEITNWNDQKIAVTNPDFELPNIPVTFVEVENLHASDKAFIEWIKTITGKDIEIKPSKVVPDFQTLLQDFGTLNGVFSLLPSNIIYDNALTYANLKINDQDFLFESTAFAAASSQVSIFAETNKVTGALNSEVQPATDIGTSSTTNSWHGISYYDYGLCKDDADNSARTFMRFLSRLDAQGQFETYGYFALTEPLRVKVAGKIGEKLPTPSFNPEDLAQN
;
A
#
# COMPACT_ATOMS: atom_id res chain seq x y z
N MET A 1 28.12 89.17 -4.27
CA MET A 1 26.83 88.50 -4.39
C MET A 1 27.09 87.01 -4.54
N LYS A 2 26.95 86.18 -3.49
CA LYS A 2 27.12 84.73 -3.53
C LYS A 2 25.76 84.12 -3.48
N ARG A 3 25.37 83.37 -4.53
CA ARG A 3 24.12 82.58 -4.60
C ARG A 3 24.37 81.20 -4.03
N PHE A 4 23.72 80.86 -2.91
CA PHE A 4 23.63 79.50 -2.41
C PHE A 4 22.55 78.74 -3.20
N ILE A 5 22.96 77.65 -3.84
CA ILE A 5 22.04 76.65 -4.41
C ILE A 5 21.84 75.58 -3.38
N SER A 6 20.63 75.49 -2.84
CA SER A 6 20.23 74.45 -1.91
C SER A 6 19.79 73.25 -2.69
N ALA A 7 20.53 72.16 -2.65
CA ALA A 7 20.16 70.86 -3.28
C ALA A 7 19.27 70.07 -2.33
N CYS A 8 17.97 69.95 -2.70
CA CYS A 8 17.03 69.04 -2.05
C CYS A 8 17.31 67.62 -2.50
N ILE A 9 17.88 66.82 -1.60
CA ILE A 9 18.04 65.36 -1.82
C ILE A 9 16.70 64.69 -1.47
N LEU A 10 15.97 64.26 -2.51
CA LEU A 10 14.80 63.42 -2.38
C LEU A 10 15.25 61.97 -2.11
N THR A 11 15.16 61.53 -0.87
CA THR A 11 15.31 60.14 -0.50
C THR A 11 14.01 59.40 -0.81
N ILE A 12 14.00 58.65 -1.90
CA ILE A 12 12.93 57.70 -2.25
C ILE A 12 13.17 56.43 -1.35
N PRO A 13 12.24 56.08 -0.47
CA PRO A 13 12.32 54.76 0.19
C PRO A 13 12.00 53.70 -0.84
N LEU A 14 12.99 52.93 -1.28
CA LEU A 14 12.77 51.66 -1.95
C LEU A 14 12.06 50.72 -0.97
N LEU A 15 10.76 50.63 -1.12
CA LEU A 15 9.99 49.50 -0.57
C LEU A 15 10.39 48.27 -1.36
N LEU A 16 11.44 47.57 -0.88
CA LEU A 16 11.72 46.19 -1.23
C LEU A 16 10.60 45.35 -0.60
N SER A 17 9.47 45.24 -1.30
CA SER A 17 8.57 44.14 -1.05
C SER A 17 9.34 42.86 -1.46
N ALA A 18 9.97 42.23 -0.47
CA ALA A 18 10.54 40.92 -0.62
C ALA A 18 9.40 39.96 -0.98
N CYS A 19 9.21 39.70 -2.28
CA CYS A 19 8.45 38.54 -2.73
C CYS A 19 9.26 37.34 -2.25
N THR A 20 8.95 36.82 -1.06
CA THR A 20 9.41 35.49 -0.68
C THR A 20 8.87 34.52 -1.75
N PRO A 21 9.74 33.74 -2.38
CA PRO A 21 9.27 32.75 -3.35
C PRO A 21 8.26 31.83 -2.66
N PRO A 22 7.23 31.36 -3.36
CA PRO A 22 6.29 30.41 -2.78
C PRO A 22 7.06 29.18 -2.27
N ILE A 23 6.73 28.75 -1.07
CA ILE A 23 7.36 27.57 -0.47
C ILE A 23 7.03 26.36 -1.33
N PRO A 24 8.03 25.54 -1.72
CA PRO A 24 7.79 24.34 -2.50
C PRO A 24 6.78 23.42 -1.82
N PRO A 25 5.89 22.75 -2.57
CA PRO A 25 4.84 21.87 -2.02
C PRO A 25 5.37 20.73 -1.14
N ASP A 26 6.54 20.21 -1.45
CA ASP A 26 7.24 19.18 -0.68
C ASP A 26 7.70 19.70 0.69
N VAL A 27 8.16 20.94 0.76
CA VAL A 27 8.52 21.60 2.02
C VAL A 27 7.26 21.84 2.86
N LEU A 28 6.17 22.32 2.25
CA LEU A 28 4.88 22.47 2.94
C LEU A 28 4.36 21.12 3.46
N ALA A 29 4.50 20.05 2.68
CA ALA A 29 4.11 18.71 3.08
C ALA A 29 4.91 18.21 4.27
N SER A 30 6.24 18.43 4.29
CA SER A 30 7.11 18.04 5.41
C SER A 30 6.81 18.82 6.70
N TYR A 31 6.39 20.07 6.58
CA TYR A 31 5.94 20.86 7.74
C TYR A 31 4.57 20.40 8.26
N ALA A 32 3.66 20.09 7.37
CA ALA A 32 2.35 19.53 7.74
C ALA A 32 2.47 18.18 8.47
N GLU A 33 3.60 17.50 8.32
CA GLU A 33 3.90 16.27 9.05
C GLU A 33 4.46 16.48 10.45
N LYS A 34 5.03 17.65 10.76
CA LYS A 34 5.51 17.94 12.11
C LYS A 34 4.37 18.21 13.10
N GLU A 35 3.24 18.70 12.62
CA GLU A 35 2.08 19.03 13.46
C GLU A 35 1.02 17.92 13.37
N VAL A 36 0.69 17.33 14.52
CA VAL A 36 -0.46 16.43 14.61
C VAL A 36 -1.70 17.27 14.86
N LEU A 37 -2.60 17.30 13.90
CA LEU A 37 -3.92 17.89 14.08
C LEU A 37 -4.78 16.96 14.92
N CYS A 38 -5.40 17.51 15.97
CA CYS A 38 -6.33 16.78 16.83
C CYS A 38 -7.75 17.32 16.65
N ALA A 39 -8.71 16.44 16.66
CA ALA A 39 -10.13 16.77 16.70
C ALA A 39 -10.84 15.86 17.70
N ASN A 40 -11.91 16.36 18.33
CA ASN A 40 -12.53 15.73 19.49
C ASN A 40 -13.91 15.11 19.19
N GLY A 41 -14.37 15.15 17.92
CA GLY A 41 -15.61 14.52 17.48
C GLY A 41 -15.49 13.00 17.44
N ASP A 42 -16.64 12.33 17.51
CA ASP A 42 -16.72 10.88 17.43
C ASP A 42 -16.55 10.43 15.98
N VAL A 43 -15.59 9.54 15.73
CA VAL A 43 -15.29 8.97 14.41
C VAL A 43 -15.50 7.47 14.43
N ILE A 44 -16.39 6.99 13.59
CA ILE A 44 -16.67 5.58 13.39
C ILE A 44 -16.01 5.13 12.08
N VAL A 45 -15.13 4.14 12.19
CA VAL A 45 -14.45 3.52 11.06
C VAL A 45 -15.04 2.13 10.83
N LYS A 46 -15.46 1.86 9.60
CA LYS A 46 -15.78 0.50 9.16
C LYS A 46 -14.56 -0.05 8.43
N ALA A 47 -14.03 -1.15 8.91
CA ALA A 47 -12.82 -1.79 8.37
C ALA A 47 -13.09 -3.26 8.10
N SER A 48 -12.63 -3.79 6.97
CA SER A 48 -12.72 -5.23 6.71
C SER A 48 -11.95 -6.02 7.77
N GLU A 49 -12.31 -7.28 7.98
CA GLU A 49 -11.66 -8.15 8.98
C GLU A 49 -10.12 -8.14 8.82
N ASN A 50 -9.65 -8.17 7.60
CA ASN A 50 -8.22 -8.16 7.28
C ASN A 50 -7.51 -6.85 7.65
N THR A 51 -8.23 -5.72 7.68
CA THR A 51 -7.64 -4.39 7.93
C THR A 51 -7.83 -3.90 9.37
N GLN A 52 -8.61 -4.60 10.20
CA GLN A 52 -8.93 -4.14 11.56
C GLN A 52 -7.68 -3.90 12.41
N ASN A 53 -6.73 -4.84 12.40
CA ASN A 53 -5.51 -4.73 13.23
C ASN A 53 -4.66 -3.52 12.85
N VAL A 54 -4.44 -3.29 11.55
CA VAL A 54 -3.63 -2.15 11.08
C VAL A 54 -4.36 -0.83 11.32
N ILE A 55 -5.68 -0.77 11.15
CA ILE A 55 -6.47 0.43 11.46
C ILE A 55 -6.51 0.68 12.96
N GLN A 56 -6.64 -0.35 13.81
CA GLN A 56 -6.58 -0.21 15.26
C GLN A 56 -5.22 0.35 15.71
N SER A 57 -4.13 -0.15 15.14
CA SER A 57 -2.80 0.42 15.40
C SER A 57 -2.71 1.90 15.04
N GLY A 58 -3.30 2.31 13.92
CA GLY A 58 -3.39 3.71 13.53
C GLY A 58 -4.23 4.55 14.50
N ILE A 59 -5.32 3.99 15.03
CA ILE A 59 -6.16 4.62 16.06
C ILE A 59 -5.35 4.80 17.35
N ASP A 60 -4.66 3.78 17.81
CA ASP A 60 -3.88 3.80 19.06
C ASP A 60 -2.77 4.86 18.99
N LEU A 61 -2.10 4.96 17.84
CA LEU A 61 -1.09 5.98 17.59
C LEU A 61 -1.70 7.39 17.58
N TYR A 62 -2.86 7.56 16.95
CA TYR A 62 -3.57 8.84 16.92
C TYR A 62 -4.03 9.28 18.31
N VAL A 63 -4.65 8.40 19.08
CA VAL A 63 -5.11 8.68 20.44
C VAL A 63 -3.94 8.97 21.40
N THR A 64 -2.79 8.33 21.18
CA THR A 64 -1.56 8.68 21.93
C THR A 64 -1.13 10.11 21.68
N SER A 65 -1.26 10.61 20.45
CA SER A 65 -0.95 12.00 20.09
C SER A 65 -2.08 12.98 20.43
N CYS A 66 -3.32 12.51 20.43
CA CYS A 66 -4.55 13.27 20.63
C CYS A 66 -5.45 12.59 21.66
N PRO A 67 -5.17 12.73 22.98
CA PRO A 67 -5.83 11.95 24.05
C PRO A 67 -7.34 12.16 24.16
N ASP A 68 -7.86 13.27 23.65
CA ASP A 68 -9.29 13.59 23.67
C ASP A 68 -10.03 13.10 22.41
N ALA A 69 -9.30 12.53 21.43
CA ALA A 69 -9.90 12.00 20.21
C ALA A 69 -10.68 10.72 20.48
N LYS A 70 -11.82 10.58 19.79
CA LYS A 70 -12.72 9.44 19.92
C LYS A 70 -12.87 8.76 18.57
N VAL A 71 -12.03 7.79 18.30
CA VAL A 71 -12.06 6.99 17.09
C VAL A 71 -12.28 5.54 17.47
N SER A 72 -13.21 4.87 16.80
CA SER A 72 -13.52 3.46 17.05
C SER A 72 -13.81 2.71 15.74
N ILE A 73 -13.54 1.40 15.74
CA ILE A 73 -13.96 0.50 14.68
C ILE A 73 -15.34 -0.06 15.06
N ASP A 74 -16.30 0.07 14.14
CA ASP A 74 -17.62 -0.56 14.24
C ASP A 74 -18.05 -1.04 12.84
N ASN A 75 -17.95 -2.34 12.60
CA ASN A 75 -18.27 -2.94 11.32
C ASN A 75 -19.77 -3.12 11.08
N GLU A 76 -20.57 -3.02 12.13
CA GLU A 76 -22.04 -3.05 12.04
C GLU A 76 -22.64 -1.64 11.87
N ALA A 77 -21.82 -0.60 11.92
CA ALA A 77 -22.30 0.77 11.77
C ALA A 77 -23.00 0.97 10.43
N LYS A 78 -24.23 1.49 10.48
CA LYS A 78 -25.02 1.80 9.27
C LYS A 78 -24.61 3.12 8.61
N ASP A 79 -24.00 4.01 9.37
CA ASP A 79 -23.62 5.37 8.96
C ASP A 79 -22.19 5.69 9.48
N PRO A 80 -21.17 4.98 9.02
CA PRO A 80 -19.79 5.23 9.43
C PRO A 80 -19.27 6.56 8.87
N ASN A 81 -18.26 7.15 9.53
CA ASN A 81 -17.57 8.32 9.02
C ASN A 81 -16.58 7.93 7.92
N ILE A 82 -15.89 6.80 8.13
CA ILE A 82 -14.84 6.31 7.24
C ILE A 82 -15.10 4.83 6.95
N VAL A 83 -14.89 4.43 5.70
CA VAL A 83 -14.85 3.01 5.30
C VAL A 83 -13.49 2.71 4.69
N VAL A 84 -12.86 1.65 5.17
CA VAL A 84 -11.61 1.10 4.61
C VAL A 84 -11.95 -0.17 3.85
N THR A 85 -11.65 -0.19 2.57
CA THR A 85 -11.97 -1.33 1.71
C THR A 85 -10.74 -1.86 0.99
N ASP A 86 -10.73 -3.15 0.78
CA ASP A 86 -9.94 -3.77 -0.26
C ASP A 86 -10.47 -3.33 -1.63
N TYR A 87 -9.59 -2.95 -2.55
CA TYR A 87 -9.95 -2.55 -3.93
C TYR A 87 -10.76 -3.63 -4.70
N SER A 88 -10.81 -4.86 -4.20
CA SER A 88 -11.65 -5.92 -4.74
C SER A 88 -13.14 -5.76 -4.41
N ALA A 89 -13.46 -4.99 -3.37
CA ALA A 89 -14.83 -4.72 -3.00
C ALA A 89 -15.47 -3.79 -4.06
N ALA A 90 -16.66 -4.16 -4.54
CA ALA A 90 -17.42 -3.30 -5.42
C ALA A 90 -17.72 -1.97 -4.70
N GLU A 91 -17.62 -0.83 -5.38
CA GLU A 91 -17.87 0.52 -4.83
C GLU A 91 -19.11 0.66 -3.91
N PRO A 92 -20.20 -0.12 -4.08
CA PRO A 92 -21.36 -0.06 -3.21
C PRO A 92 -21.12 -0.42 -1.75
N GLU A 93 -20.01 -1.07 -1.41
CA GLU A 93 -19.70 -1.42 -0.02
C GLU A 93 -19.00 -0.30 0.74
N MET A 94 -18.47 0.70 0.06
CA MET A 94 -17.84 1.83 0.74
C MET A 94 -18.87 2.66 1.53
N CYS A 95 -19.60 3.47 0.86
CA CYS A 95 -20.71 4.28 1.35
C CYS A 95 -21.54 4.68 0.13
N ASN A 96 -22.80 5.01 0.33
CA ASN A 96 -23.71 5.37 -0.77
C ASN A 96 -23.19 6.50 -1.68
N ALA A 97 -22.28 7.35 -1.18
CA ALA A 97 -21.50 8.33 -1.93
C ALA A 97 -20.31 8.79 -1.06
N ALA A 98 -19.12 8.32 -1.31
CA ALA A 98 -17.94 8.86 -0.64
C ALA A 98 -17.71 10.33 -1.03
N ILE A 99 -17.49 11.18 -0.04
CA ILE A 99 -17.14 12.60 -0.24
C ILE A 99 -15.76 12.71 -0.89
N ILE A 100 -14.82 11.90 -0.41
CA ILE A 100 -13.51 11.67 -1.03
C ILE A 100 -13.13 10.20 -0.86
N THR A 101 -12.40 9.68 -1.83
CA THR A 101 -11.76 8.36 -1.79
C THR A 101 -10.27 8.53 -2.05
N THR A 102 -9.44 7.96 -1.18
CA THR A 102 -7.99 8.04 -1.31
C THR A 102 -7.34 6.72 -0.93
N SER A 103 -6.22 6.39 -1.56
CA SER A 103 -5.44 5.24 -1.12
C SER A 103 -4.88 5.45 0.28
N LEU A 104 -4.84 4.39 1.06
CA LEU A 104 -4.31 4.36 2.44
C LEU A 104 -2.97 3.63 2.52
N MET A 105 -2.90 2.46 1.93
CA MET A 105 -1.76 1.54 1.99
C MET A 105 -1.79 0.61 0.78
N ASN A 106 -0.73 -0.13 0.58
CA ASN A 106 -0.68 -1.16 -0.46
C ASN A 106 -0.32 -2.53 0.11
N GLN A 107 -0.53 -3.57 -0.70
CA GLN A 107 -0.36 -4.96 -0.34
C GLN A 107 0.12 -5.77 -1.53
N PHE A 108 0.87 -6.83 -1.26
CA PHE A 108 1.45 -7.75 -2.24
C PHE A 108 1.08 -9.18 -1.90
N SER A 109 1.06 -10.04 -2.90
CA SER A 109 0.82 -11.48 -2.71
C SER A 109 1.90 -12.33 -3.37
N THR A 110 2.07 -13.53 -2.83
CA THR A 110 2.88 -14.60 -3.42
C THR A 110 2.33 -15.97 -3.05
N LEU A 111 2.91 -17.01 -3.64
CA LEU A 111 2.60 -18.37 -3.21
C LEU A 111 3.31 -18.69 -1.90
N VAL A 112 2.54 -19.16 -0.95
CA VAL A 112 3.03 -19.77 0.29
C VAL A 112 2.93 -21.29 0.15
N TYR A 113 3.84 -22.00 0.78
CA TYR A 113 3.87 -23.46 0.71
C TYR A 113 4.37 -24.08 1.99
N TYR A 114 4.01 -25.34 2.17
CA TYR A 114 4.56 -26.20 3.19
C TYR A 114 4.75 -27.62 2.66
N GLY A 115 5.92 -28.18 2.90
CA GLY A 115 6.24 -29.55 2.54
C GLY A 115 7.63 -29.93 3.02
N GLU A 116 7.80 -31.18 3.43
CA GLU A 116 9.09 -31.70 3.89
C GLU A 116 10.12 -31.65 2.74
N GLY A 117 11.23 -30.97 2.95
CA GLY A 117 12.28 -30.77 1.94
C GLY A 117 12.00 -29.63 0.96
N LEU A 118 10.95 -28.83 1.20
CA LEU A 118 10.70 -27.60 0.45
C LEU A 118 11.15 -26.42 1.31
N ASP A 119 12.20 -25.72 0.88
CA ASP A 119 12.68 -24.51 1.55
C ASP A 119 13.35 -23.58 0.53
N GLY A 120 13.13 -22.27 0.67
CA GLY A 120 13.79 -21.25 -0.17
C GLY A 120 13.55 -21.37 -1.68
N ILE A 121 12.37 -21.84 -2.11
CA ILE A 121 12.07 -22.13 -3.50
C ILE A 121 11.92 -20.86 -4.33
N PHE A 122 12.52 -20.89 -5.54
CA PHE A 122 12.27 -19.95 -6.61
C PHE A 122 11.36 -20.57 -7.67
N LEU A 123 10.35 -19.82 -8.10
CA LEU A 123 9.42 -20.25 -9.15
C LEU A 123 9.55 -19.37 -10.39
N SER A 124 9.61 -19.99 -11.57
CA SER A 124 9.40 -19.24 -12.81
C SER A 124 7.92 -18.86 -12.97
N PRO A 125 7.57 -17.81 -13.74
CA PRO A 125 6.18 -17.50 -14.05
C PRO A 125 5.41 -18.68 -14.64
N GLU A 126 6.06 -19.50 -15.45
CA GLU A 126 5.48 -20.73 -16.02
C GLU A 126 5.23 -21.80 -14.94
N ALA A 127 6.11 -21.90 -13.94
CA ALA A 127 5.89 -22.81 -12.80
C ALA A 127 4.73 -22.31 -11.94
N VAL A 128 4.66 -21.01 -11.63
CA VAL A 128 3.52 -20.40 -10.93
C VAL A 128 2.21 -20.69 -11.66
N ARG A 129 2.16 -20.39 -12.96
CA ARG A 129 0.98 -20.70 -13.77
C ARG A 129 0.62 -22.20 -13.71
N GLY A 130 1.62 -23.07 -13.87
CA GLY A 130 1.41 -24.52 -13.84
C GLY A 130 0.86 -25.03 -12.51
N LEU A 131 1.31 -24.44 -11.38
CA LEU A 131 0.78 -24.73 -10.05
C LEU A 131 -0.68 -24.28 -9.93
N LEU A 132 -0.97 -23.01 -10.26
CA LEU A 132 -2.30 -22.43 -10.16
C LEU A 132 -3.34 -23.12 -11.06
N THR A 133 -2.93 -23.59 -12.25
CA THR A 133 -3.83 -24.27 -13.22
C THR A 133 -3.92 -25.78 -12.99
N GLY A 134 -3.16 -26.34 -12.06
CA GLY A 134 -3.09 -27.79 -11.82
C GLY A 134 -2.33 -28.57 -12.90
N GLU A 135 -1.58 -27.92 -13.79
CA GLU A 135 -0.69 -28.58 -14.75
C GLU A 135 0.51 -29.22 -14.06
N ILE A 136 0.99 -28.63 -12.97
CA ILE A 136 2.03 -29.18 -12.09
C ILE A 136 1.33 -29.89 -10.94
N THR A 137 1.57 -31.19 -10.83
CA THR A 137 0.95 -32.05 -9.82
C THR A 137 1.95 -32.64 -8.82
N ASN A 138 3.23 -32.33 -8.98
CA ASN A 138 4.29 -32.79 -8.10
C ASN A 138 5.36 -31.71 -7.94
N TRP A 139 5.93 -31.58 -6.73
CA TRP A 139 6.93 -30.55 -6.43
C TRP A 139 8.28 -30.79 -7.13
N ASN A 140 8.60 -32.00 -7.53
CA ASN A 140 9.80 -32.28 -8.34
C ASN A 140 9.60 -32.11 -9.86
N ASP A 141 8.53 -31.41 -10.29
CA ASP A 141 8.32 -31.10 -11.70
C ASP A 141 9.50 -30.33 -12.29
N GLN A 142 9.85 -30.66 -13.55
CA GLN A 142 10.99 -30.02 -14.24
C GLN A 142 10.88 -28.51 -14.33
N LYS A 143 9.66 -27.94 -14.40
CA LYS A 143 9.44 -26.49 -14.43
C LYS A 143 9.82 -25.80 -13.12
N ILE A 144 9.74 -26.51 -11.98
CA ILE A 144 10.22 -26.04 -10.68
C ILE A 144 11.71 -26.30 -10.55
N ALA A 145 12.19 -27.48 -10.93
CA ALA A 145 13.58 -27.89 -10.80
C ALA A 145 14.55 -26.96 -11.56
N VAL A 146 14.13 -26.44 -12.72
CA VAL A 146 14.99 -25.57 -13.55
C VAL A 146 15.39 -24.26 -12.85
N THR A 147 14.54 -23.75 -11.96
CA THR A 147 14.85 -22.53 -11.17
C THR A 147 15.51 -22.82 -9.84
N ASN A 148 15.65 -24.12 -9.48
CA ASN A 148 16.21 -24.59 -8.22
C ASN A 148 17.29 -25.68 -8.46
N PRO A 149 18.35 -25.42 -9.27
CA PRO A 149 19.29 -26.47 -9.71
C PRO A 149 20.11 -27.07 -8.57
N ASP A 150 20.28 -26.34 -7.46
CA ASP A 150 21.06 -26.74 -6.31
C ASP A 150 20.23 -27.50 -5.24
N PHE A 151 18.90 -27.65 -5.49
CA PHE A 151 17.99 -28.34 -4.57
C PHE A 151 17.53 -29.67 -5.14
N GLU A 152 17.57 -30.70 -4.33
CA GLU A 152 16.88 -31.96 -4.62
C GLU A 152 15.42 -31.84 -4.19
N LEU A 153 14.55 -31.46 -5.13
CA LEU A 153 13.14 -31.28 -4.86
C LEU A 153 12.45 -32.61 -4.51
N PRO A 154 11.64 -32.65 -3.46
CA PRO A 154 10.99 -33.88 -3.00
C PRO A 154 9.91 -34.34 -3.99
N ASN A 155 9.80 -35.66 -4.14
CA ASN A 155 8.72 -36.28 -4.92
C ASN A 155 7.45 -36.37 -4.08
N ILE A 156 6.79 -35.23 -3.86
CA ILE A 156 5.54 -35.15 -3.11
C ILE A 156 4.46 -34.49 -3.97
N PRO A 157 3.18 -34.91 -3.82
CA PRO A 157 2.08 -34.32 -4.58
C PRO A 157 1.88 -32.85 -4.24
N VAL A 158 1.49 -32.06 -5.23
CA VAL A 158 1.05 -30.68 -5.05
C VAL A 158 -0.42 -30.68 -4.61
N THR A 159 -0.73 -29.94 -3.54
CA THR A 159 -2.10 -29.69 -3.10
C THR A 159 -2.36 -28.19 -3.07
N PHE A 160 -3.12 -27.67 -4.02
CA PHE A 160 -3.53 -26.27 -4.03
C PHE A 160 -4.78 -26.08 -3.16
N VAL A 161 -4.66 -25.30 -2.10
CA VAL A 161 -5.79 -24.89 -1.24
C VAL A 161 -6.03 -23.41 -1.42
N GLU A 162 -7.24 -23.03 -1.81
CA GLU A 162 -7.64 -21.64 -2.01
C GLU A 162 -8.59 -21.21 -0.89
N VAL A 163 -8.43 -19.99 -0.40
CA VAL A 163 -9.42 -19.37 0.46
C VAL A 163 -10.53 -18.77 -0.40
N GLU A 164 -11.78 -18.96 0.01
CA GLU A 164 -12.92 -18.36 -0.66
C GLU A 164 -12.75 -16.84 -0.76
N ASN A 165 -12.96 -16.26 -1.94
CA ASN A 165 -12.77 -14.84 -2.22
C ASN A 165 -11.30 -14.34 -2.18
N LEU A 166 -10.60 -14.51 -3.28
CA LEU A 166 -9.25 -13.97 -3.48
C LEU A 166 -9.17 -12.47 -3.14
N HIS A 167 -8.10 -12.10 -2.44
CA HIS A 167 -7.76 -10.69 -2.19
C HIS A 167 -7.41 -9.93 -3.49
N ALA A 168 -7.46 -8.61 -3.45
CA ALA A 168 -7.09 -7.80 -4.61
C ALA A 168 -5.62 -8.00 -5.01
N SER A 169 -4.73 -8.17 -4.03
CA SER A 169 -3.31 -8.46 -4.29
C SER A 169 -3.09 -9.82 -4.94
N ASP A 170 -3.92 -10.83 -4.60
CA ASP A 170 -3.87 -12.14 -5.24
C ASP A 170 -4.25 -12.04 -6.72
N LYS A 171 -5.33 -11.30 -7.01
CA LYS A 171 -5.75 -11.02 -8.39
C LYS A 171 -4.69 -10.24 -9.17
N ALA A 172 -4.08 -9.23 -8.52
CA ALA A 172 -3.00 -8.46 -9.13
C ALA A 172 -1.77 -9.34 -9.43
N PHE A 173 -1.43 -10.26 -8.53
CA PHE A 173 -0.35 -11.22 -8.75
C PHE A 173 -0.65 -12.16 -9.93
N ILE A 174 -1.86 -12.71 -10.01
CA ILE A 174 -2.29 -13.56 -11.11
C ILE A 174 -2.20 -12.81 -12.46
N GLU A 175 -2.69 -11.55 -12.52
CA GLU A 175 -2.62 -10.74 -13.73
C GLU A 175 -1.18 -10.38 -14.12
N TRP A 176 -0.30 -10.18 -13.15
CA TRP A 176 1.13 -9.98 -13.41
C TRP A 176 1.75 -11.24 -14.06
N ILE A 177 1.53 -12.42 -13.47
CA ILE A 177 2.01 -13.70 -14.03
C ILE A 177 1.41 -13.97 -15.42
N LYS A 178 0.13 -13.70 -15.62
CA LYS A 178 -0.54 -13.78 -16.93
C LYS A 178 0.14 -12.88 -17.96
N THR A 179 0.47 -11.65 -17.57
CA THR A 179 1.15 -10.68 -18.46
C THR A 179 2.52 -11.17 -18.87
N ILE A 180 3.32 -11.70 -17.95
CA ILE A 180 4.67 -12.21 -18.23
C ILE A 180 4.61 -13.46 -19.12
N THR A 181 3.70 -14.39 -18.83
CA THR A 181 3.59 -15.66 -19.58
C THR A 181 2.87 -15.51 -20.91
N GLY A 182 2.10 -14.43 -21.10
CA GLY A 182 1.23 -14.24 -22.26
C GLY A 182 0.09 -15.26 -22.34
N LYS A 183 -0.26 -15.93 -21.23
CA LYS A 183 -1.24 -17.02 -21.18
C LYS A 183 -2.26 -16.76 -20.11
N ASP A 184 -3.52 -17.07 -20.40
CA ASP A 184 -4.58 -17.02 -19.39
C ASP A 184 -4.32 -18.01 -18.26
N ILE A 185 -4.77 -17.63 -17.06
CA ILE A 185 -4.66 -18.42 -15.83
C ILE A 185 -6.08 -18.66 -15.32
N GLU A 186 -6.58 -19.86 -15.51
CA GLU A 186 -7.80 -20.36 -14.87
C GLU A 186 -7.36 -21.16 -13.65
N ILE A 187 -7.52 -20.60 -12.47
CA ILE A 187 -7.11 -21.27 -11.22
C ILE A 187 -7.95 -22.52 -10.98
N LYS A 188 -7.28 -23.61 -10.53
CA LYS A 188 -7.91 -24.91 -10.28
C LYS A 188 -7.46 -25.44 -8.92
N PRO A 189 -8.04 -24.95 -7.83
CA PRO A 189 -7.72 -25.45 -6.50
C PRO A 189 -8.14 -26.89 -6.32
N SER A 190 -7.32 -27.66 -5.59
CA SER A 190 -7.67 -29.01 -5.15
C SER A 190 -8.75 -28.98 -4.07
N LYS A 191 -8.77 -27.89 -3.30
CA LYS A 191 -9.71 -27.64 -2.21
C LYS A 191 -9.94 -26.14 -2.06
N VAL A 192 -11.18 -25.75 -1.80
CA VAL A 192 -11.53 -24.38 -1.38
C VAL A 192 -11.95 -24.43 0.09
N VAL A 193 -11.46 -23.48 0.89
CA VAL A 193 -11.78 -23.34 2.30
C VAL A 193 -12.43 -21.99 2.59
N PRO A 194 -13.34 -21.92 3.58
CA PRO A 194 -14.14 -20.71 3.81
C PRO A 194 -13.33 -19.54 4.36
N ASP A 195 -12.24 -19.84 5.07
CA ASP A 195 -11.47 -18.84 5.80
C ASP A 195 -10.01 -19.25 5.95
N PHE A 196 -9.22 -18.28 6.38
CA PHE A 196 -7.80 -18.44 6.56
C PHE A 196 -7.43 -19.36 7.76
N GLN A 197 -8.22 -19.39 8.80
CA GLN A 197 -7.96 -20.28 9.95
C GLN A 197 -8.04 -21.76 9.54
N THR A 198 -9.00 -22.08 8.67
CA THR A 198 -9.13 -23.42 8.08
C THR A 198 -7.94 -23.74 7.16
N LEU A 199 -7.46 -22.78 6.38
CA LEU A 199 -6.25 -22.94 5.56
C LEU A 199 -5.02 -23.25 6.43
N LEU A 200 -4.80 -22.54 7.53
CA LEU A 200 -3.68 -22.79 8.43
C LEU A 200 -3.68 -24.21 9.02
N GLN A 201 -4.87 -24.77 9.27
CA GLN A 201 -4.97 -26.16 9.71
C GLN A 201 -4.50 -27.13 8.61
N ASP A 202 -4.83 -26.85 7.36
CA ASP A 202 -4.34 -27.64 6.23
C ASP A 202 -2.82 -27.55 6.08
N PHE A 203 -2.22 -26.38 6.27
CA PHE A 203 -0.77 -26.18 6.28
C PHE A 203 -0.08 -26.97 7.40
N GLY A 204 -0.74 -27.16 8.54
CA GLY A 204 -0.22 -27.98 9.66
C GLY A 204 -0.35 -29.50 9.45
N THR A 205 -1.13 -29.96 8.47
CA THR A 205 -1.47 -31.38 8.32
C THR A 205 -1.13 -31.97 6.95
N LEU A 206 -1.09 -31.17 5.90
CA LEU A 206 -0.83 -31.63 4.53
C LEU A 206 0.64 -31.40 4.15
N ASN A 207 1.25 -32.42 3.51
CA ASN A 207 2.59 -32.32 2.95
C ASN A 207 2.50 -31.98 1.47
N GLY A 208 3.18 -30.92 1.03
CA GLY A 208 3.13 -30.43 -0.37
C GLY A 208 1.96 -29.49 -0.65
N VAL A 209 1.41 -28.86 0.39
CA VAL A 209 0.35 -27.85 0.25
C VAL A 209 0.90 -26.51 -0.18
N PHE A 210 0.13 -25.77 -1.00
CA PHE A 210 0.38 -24.35 -1.27
C PHE A 210 -0.93 -23.57 -1.38
N SER A 211 -0.81 -22.27 -1.22
CA SER A 211 -1.87 -21.28 -1.44
C SER A 211 -1.30 -19.99 -2.01
N LEU A 212 -2.14 -19.15 -2.56
CA LEU A 212 -1.79 -17.77 -2.91
C LEU A 212 -2.32 -16.86 -1.79
N LEU A 213 -1.43 -16.10 -1.15
CA LEU A 213 -1.79 -15.31 0.03
C LEU A 213 -1.14 -13.92 0.02
N PRO A 214 -1.82 -12.93 0.62
CA PRO A 214 -1.30 -11.58 0.76
C PRO A 214 -0.28 -11.46 1.90
N SER A 215 0.55 -10.42 1.80
CA SER A 215 1.71 -10.18 2.68
C SER A 215 1.35 -10.07 4.17
N ASN A 216 0.20 -9.49 4.53
CA ASN A 216 -0.23 -9.41 5.93
C ASN A 216 -0.40 -10.80 6.55
N ILE A 217 -1.04 -11.70 5.81
CA ILE A 217 -1.26 -13.09 6.26
C ILE A 217 0.07 -13.84 6.36
N ILE A 218 0.95 -13.64 5.37
CA ILE A 218 2.26 -14.29 5.32
C ILE A 218 3.11 -13.89 6.53
N TYR A 219 3.18 -12.59 6.84
CA TYR A 219 4.04 -12.08 7.92
C TYR A 219 3.45 -12.34 9.30
N ASP A 220 2.14 -12.15 9.49
CA ASP A 220 1.48 -12.42 10.77
C ASP A 220 1.63 -13.87 11.22
N ASN A 221 1.74 -14.80 10.27
CA ASN A 221 1.81 -16.24 10.55
C ASN A 221 3.19 -16.86 10.24
N ALA A 222 4.18 -16.05 9.88
CA ALA A 222 5.54 -16.48 9.54
C ALA A 222 5.56 -17.66 8.54
N LEU A 223 4.72 -17.56 7.48
CA LEU A 223 4.58 -18.61 6.49
C LEU A 223 5.78 -18.64 5.53
N THR A 224 6.18 -19.82 5.10
CA THR A 224 7.19 -20.01 4.07
C THR A 224 6.60 -19.64 2.71
N TYR A 225 7.30 -18.80 1.95
CA TYR A 225 6.82 -18.27 0.68
C TYR A 225 7.83 -18.48 -0.46
N ALA A 226 7.34 -18.44 -1.69
CA ALA A 226 8.16 -18.57 -2.88
C ALA A 226 8.62 -17.18 -3.36
N ASN A 227 9.89 -17.12 -3.78
CA ASN A 227 10.42 -16.04 -4.60
C ASN A 227 10.22 -16.36 -6.09
N LEU A 228 10.38 -15.38 -6.96
CA LEU A 228 10.30 -15.61 -8.39
C LEU A 228 11.68 -15.53 -9.06
N LYS A 229 11.86 -16.31 -10.12
CA LYS A 229 12.96 -16.17 -11.04
C LYS A 229 12.43 -15.87 -12.44
N ILE A 230 12.68 -14.66 -12.94
CA ILE A 230 12.20 -14.16 -14.23
C ILE A 230 13.42 -13.79 -15.09
N ASN A 231 13.59 -14.43 -16.24
CA ASN A 231 14.74 -14.19 -17.14
C ASN A 231 16.09 -14.31 -16.42
N ASP A 232 16.27 -15.36 -15.62
CA ASP A 232 17.45 -15.64 -14.79
C ASP A 232 17.74 -14.59 -13.70
N GLN A 233 16.80 -13.71 -13.41
CA GLN A 233 16.90 -12.74 -12.33
C GLN A 233 15.99 -13.11 -11.17
N ASP A 234 16.51 -12.90 -9.96
CA ASP A 234 15.77 -13.18 -8.72
C ASP A 234 14.87 -11.99 -8.36
N PHE A 235 13.62 -12.28 -8.13
CA PHE A 235 12.61 -11.36 -7.61
C PHE A 235 12.25 -11.83 -6.20
N LEU A 236 12.77 -11.14 -5.20
CA LEU A 236 12.55 -11.48 -3.81
C LEU A 236 11.25 -10.86 -3.31
N PHE A 237 10.51 -11.61 -2.51
CA PHE A 237 9.30 -11.10 -1.84
C PHE A 237 9.71 -10.35 -0.58
N GLU A 238 10.13 -9.09 -0.75
CA GLU A 238 10.70 -8.26 0.31
C GLU A 238 10.40 -6.77 0.13
N SER A 239 10.54 -5.98 1.21
CA SER A 239 10.19 -4.56 1.24
C SER A 239 10.89 -3.72 0.15
N THR A 240 12.12 -4.06 -0.23
CA THR A 240 12.85 -3.32 -1.29
C THR A 240 12.25 -3.54 -2.67
N ALA A 241 11.81 -4.77 -2.98
CA ALA A 241 11.12 -5.09 -4.22
C ALA A 241 9.72 -4.45 -4.27
N PHE A 242 9.03 -4.36 -3.13
CA PHE A 242 7.73 -3.70 -3.00
C PHE A 242 7.85 -2.18 -3.18
N ALA A 243 8.86 -1.54 -2.57
CA ALA A 243 9.14 -0.13 -2.76
C ALA A 243 9.46 0.20 -4.22
N ALA A 244 10.25 -0.66 -4.89
CA ALA A 244 10.56 -0.52 -6.30
C ALA A 244 9.29 -0.61 -7.18
N ALA A 245 8.39 -1.55 -6.92
CA ALA A 245 7.11 -1.67 -7.61
C ALA A 245 6.20 -0.46 -7.36
N SER A 246 6.08 -0.05 -6.10
CA SER A 246 5.25 1.10 -5.71
C SER A 246 5.71 2.40 -6.39
N SER A 247 7.01 2.56 -6.64
CA SER A 247 7.56 3.74 -7.33
C SER A 247 7.12 3.87 -8.79
N GLN A 248 6.66 2.79 -9.41
CA GLN A 248 6.23 2.71 -10.81
C GLN A 248 4.71 2.89 -10.98
N VAL A 249 4.01 3.11 -9.89
CA VAL A 249 2.55 3.23 -9.88
C VAL A 249 2.12 4.59 -10.38
N SER A 250 1.10 4.61 -11.23
CA SER A 250 0.42 5.83 -11.67
C SER A 250 -0.50 6.37 -10.57
N ILE A 251 -0.57 7.69 -10.48
CA ILE A 251 -1.45 8.37 -9.53
C ILE A 251 -2.68 8.86 -10.29
N PHE A 252 -3.85 8.31 -9.95
CA PHE A 252 -5.13 8.82 -10.41
C PHE A 252 -5.60 9.94 -9.48
N ALA A 253 -5.83 11.12 -10.03
CA ALA A 253 -6.32 12.27 -9.28
C ALA A 253 -7.52 12.88 -10.02
N GLU A 254 -8.68 12.74 -9.41
CA GLU A 254 -9.95 13.35 -9.84
C GLU A 254 -10.46 14.31 -8.76
N THR A 255 -11.59 14.96 -8.99
CA THR A 255 -12.15 15.95 -8.06
C THR A 255 -12.33 15.40 -6.63
N ASN A 256 -12.73 14.16 -6.49
CA ASN A 256 -13.01 13.52 -5.20
C ASN A 256 -12.26 12.19 -4.99
N LYS A 257 -11.27 11.88 -5.84
CA LYS A 257 -10.54 10.61 -5.78
C LYS A 257 -9.04 10.84 -6.00
N VAL A 258 -8.20 10.30 -5.12
CA VAL A 258 -6.74 10.24 -5.29
C VAL A 258 -6.26 8.84 -4.91
N THR A 259 -5.99 8.02 -5.90
CA THR A 259 -5.62 6.61 -5.69
C THR A 259 -4.37 6.24 -6.50
N GLY A 260 -3.65 5.23 -6.01
CA GLY A 260 -2.64 4.54 -6.80
C GLY A 260 -3.28 3.46 -7.66
N ALA A 261 -2.74 3.26 -8.84
CA ALA A 261 -3.05 2.11 -9.66
C ALA A 261 -1.82 1.70 -10.47
N LEU A 262 -1.68 0.42 -10.71
CA LEU A 262 -0.72 -0.06 -11.70
C LEU A 262 -1.14 0.50 -13.06
N ASN A 263 -0.22 1.19 -13.71
CA ASN A 263 -0.41 1.53 -15.10
C ASN A 263 -0.36 0.23 -15.91
N SER A 264 -1.46 -0.17 -16.50
CA SER A 264 -1.53 -1.34 -17.39
C SER A 264 -0.63 -1.20 -18.63
N GLU A 265 -0.14 0.02 -18.91
CA GLU A 265 0.83 0.31 -19.96
C GLU A 265 2.30 0.19 -19.50
N VAL A 266 2.56 0.14 -18.19
CA VAL A 266 3.90 -0.20 -17.70
C VAL A 266 4.14 -1.67 -18.02
N GLN A 267 4.89 -1.92 -19.07
CA GLN A 267 5.38 -3.24 -19.40
C GLN A 267 5.95 -3.89 -18.13
N PRO A 268 5.58 -5.13 -17.82
CA PRO A 268 6.26 -5.87 -16.76
C PRO A 268 7.74 -5.81 -17.11
N ALA A 269 8.58 -5.55 -16.12
CA ALA A 269 9.98 -5.19 -16.26
C ALA A 269 10.82 -6.12 -17.17
N THR A 270 10.54 -6.11 -18.46
CA THR A 270 11.49 -6.48 -19.49
C THR A 270 12.46 -5.33 -19.77
N ASP A 271 12.07 -4.10 -19.46
CA ASP A 271 12.98 -2.96 -19.31
C ASP A 271 13.44 -2.89 -17.85
N ILE A 272 14.32 -3.80 -17.51
CA ILE A 272 15.17 -3.66 -16.34
C ILE A 272 16.09 -2.49 -16.67
N GLY A 273 15.59 -1.31 -16.31
CA GLY A 273 16.37 -0.09 -16.44
C GLY A 273 17.68 -0.32 -15.70
N THR A 274 18.76 -0.16 -16.39
CA THR A 274 20.17 -0.43 -16.03
C THR A 274 20.65 0.33 -14.78
N SER A 275 19.76 0.79 -13.90
CA SER A 275 20.07 1.65 -12.75
C SER A 275 19.54 1.15 -11.40
N SER A 276 18.71 0.09 -11.34
CA SER A 276 18.26 -0.48 -10.06
C SER A 276 18.76 -1.91 -9.92
N THR A 277 19.47 -2.19 -8.83
CA THR A 277 19.90 -3.54 -8.44
C THR A 277 18.77 -4.38 -7.86
N THR A 278 17.57 -3.81 -7.73
CA THR A 278 16.41 -4.46 -7.12
C THR A 278 15.30 -4.64 -8.15
N ASN A 279 14.88 -5.87 -8.33
CA ASN A 279 13.76 -6.22 -9.22
C ASN A 279 12.42 -5.89 -8.57
N SER A 280 11.50 -5.32 -9.33
CA SER A 280 10.21 -4.84 -8.84
C SER A 280 9.17 -5.95 -8.77
N TRP A 281 8.44 -6.07 -7.66
CA TRP A 281 7.34 -7.02 -7.49
C TRP A 281 6.01 -6.39 -7.90
N HIS A 282 5.48 -6.75 -9.07
CA HIS A 282 4.32 -6.07 -9.66
C HIS A 282 2.94 -6.59 -9.24
N GLY A 283 2.86 -7.63 -8.42
CA GLY A 283 1.59 -8.11 -7.84
C GLY A 283 1.10 -7.22 -6.70
N ILE A 284 0.81 -5.95 -6.98
CA ILE A 284 0.44 -4.91 -6.02
C ILE A 284 -1.04 -4.56 -6.09
N SER A 285 -1.68 -4.38 -4.96
CA SER A 285 -3.00 -3.74 -4.85
C SER A 285 -2.99 -2.64 -3.80
N TYR A 286 -3.97 -1.74 -3.88
CA TYR A 286 -4.17 -0.67 -2.92
C TYR A 286 -5.41 -0.91 -2.09
N TYR A 287 -5.32 -0.54 -0.81
CA TYR A 287 -6.47 -0.35 0.05
C TYR A 287 -6.82 1.12 0.03
N ASP A 288 -8.09 1.39 -0.20
CA ASP A 288 -8.62 2.74 -0.22
C ASP A 288 -9.46 2.98 1.02
N TYR A 289 -9.49 4.23 1.47
CA TYR A 289 -10.43 4.67 2.47
C TYR A 289 -11.28 5.81 1.93
N GLY A 290 -12.58 5.67 2.16
CA GLY A 290 -13.61 6.62 1.77
C GLY A 290 -14.09 7.41 2.96
N LEU A 291 -14.15 8.75 2.82
CA LEU A 291 -14.87 9.60 3.74
C LEU A 291 -16.34 9.59 3.34
N CYS A 292 -17.18 8.96 4.17
CA CYS A 292 -18.62 8.84 3.94
C CYS A 292 -19.38 10.01 4.50
N LYS A 293 -18.90 10.59 5.61
CA LYS A 293 -19.57 11.68 6.31
C LYS A 293 -18.55 12.69 6.81
N ASP A 294 -18.77 13.93 6.42
CA ASP A 294 -18.01 15.08 6.90
C ASP A 294 -18.76 15.63 8.14
N ASP A 295 -18.05 15.80 9.23
CA ASP A 295 -18.57 16.38 10.44
C ASP A 295 -18.17 17.86 10.57
N ALA A 296 -18.84 18.58 11.44
CA ALA A 296 -18.67 20.04 11.56
C ALA A 296 -17.26 20.43 12.04
N ASP A 297 -16.58 19.56 12.77
CA ASP A 297 -15.24 19.75 13.31
C ASP A 297 -14.13 19.04 12.52
N ASN A 298 -14.49 18.42 11.39
CA ASN A 298 -13.59 17.69 10.51
C ASN A 298 -12.83 16.53 11.18
N SER A 299 -13.37 15.91 12.23
CA SER A 299 -12.69 14.85 12.99
C SER A 299 -12.29 13.66 12.12
N ALA A 300 -13.22 13.21 11.25
CA ALA A 300 -12.93 12.11 10.33
C ALA A 300 -11.79 12.46 9.37
N ARG A 301 -11.80 13.66 8.78
CA ARG A 301 -10.71 14.13 7.89
C ARG A 301 -9.38 14.25 8.64
N THR A 302 -9.43 14.73 9.87
CA THR A 302 -8.23 14.89 10.71
C THR A 302 -7.59 13.53 11.00
N PHE A 303 -8.41 12.53 11.32
CA PHE A 303 -7.93 11.16 11.49
C PHE A 303 -7.38 10.55 10.17
N MET A 304 -8.12 10.70 9.04
CA MET A 304 -7.61 10.25 7.73
C MET A 304 -6.28 10.93 7.38
N ARG A 305 -6.15 12.23 7.67
CA ARG A 305 -4.91 12.99 7.46
C ARG A 305 -3.77 12.44 8.32
N PHE A 306 -4.06 12.06 9.55
CA PHE A 306 -3.09 11.42 10.45
C PHE A 306 -2.60 10.09 9.87
N LEU A 307 -3.49 9.22 9.39
CA LEU A 307 -3.11 7.93 8.78
C LEU A 307 -2.23 8.09 7.52
N SER A 308 -2.29 9.24 6.85
CA SER A 308 -1.43 9.53 5.69
C SER A 308 -0.04 10.06 6.09
N ARG A 309 0.25 10.26 7.36
CA ARG A 309 1.57 10.70 7.86
C ARG A 309 2.60 9.58 7.72
N LEU A 310 3.86 9.97 7.59
CA LEU A 310 4.96 9.02 7.43
C LEU A 310 5.12 8.09 8.65
N ASP A 311 4.94 8.62 9.86
CA ASP A 311 5.03 7.85 11.10
C ASP A 311 3.89 6.81 11.23
N ALA A 312 2.67 7.16 10.85
CA ALA A 312 1.56 6.20 10.79
C ALA A 312 1.75 5.15 9.69
N GLN A 313 2.18 5.58 8.51
CA GLN A 313 2.46 4.70 7.37
C GLN A 313 3.57 3.68 7.70
N GLY A 314 4.60 4.07 8.45
CA GLY A 314 5.67 3.19 8.88
C GLY A 314 5.21 2.06 9.82
N GLN A 315 4.10 2.24 10.55
CA GLN A 315 3.54 1.17 11.39
C GLN A 315 2.83 0.08 10.56
N PHE A 316 2.38 0.38 9.36
CA PHE A 316 1.63 -0.57 8.54
C PHE A 316 2.47 -1.78 8.12
N GLU A 317 3.80 -1.60 7.98
CA GLU A 317 4.72 -2.71 7.66
C GLU A 317 4.70 -3.83 8.70
N THR A 318 4.50 -3.50 9.98
CA THR A 318 4.41 -4.52 11.04
C THR A 318 3.19 -5.43 10.90
N TYR A 319 2.22 -5.01 10.10
CA TYR A 319 1.00 -5.77 9.77
C TYR A 319 1.01 -6.27 8.33
N GLY A 320 2.16 -6.27 7.66
CA GLY A 320 2.29 -6.74 6.28
C GLY A 320 1.61 -5.86 5.22
N TYR A 321 1.31 -4.60 5.56
CA TYR A 321 0.89 -3.57 4.62
C TYR A 321 2.03 -2.59 4.42
N PHE A 322 2.08 -1.94 3.25
CA PHE A 322 3.19 -1.08 2.89
C PHE A 322 2.74 0.36 2.69
N ALA A 323 3.63 1.28 3.02
CA ALA A 323 3.42 2.70 2.88
C ALA A 323 3.17 3.11 1.43
N LEU A 324 2.37 4.17 1.26
CA LEU A 324 2.25 4.85 -0.02
C LEU A 324 3.60 5.48 -0.40
N THR A 325 3.89 5.53 -1.70
CA THR A 325 5.04 6.32 -2.19
C THR A 325 4.86 7.79 -1.84
N GLU A 326 5.95 8.48 -1.63
CA GLU A 326 5.93 9.90 -1.26
C GLU A 326 5.08 10.78 -2.20
N PRO A 327 5.18 10.65 -3.54
CA PRO A 327 4.34 11.42 -4.44
C PRO A 327 2.83 11.15 -4.29
N LEU A 328 2.45 9.89 -4.06
CA LEU A 328 1.04 9.51 -3.84
C LEU A 328 0.57 10.00 -2.46
N ARG A 329 1.37 9.76 -1.43
CA ARG A 329 1.10 10.14 -0.05
C ARG A 329 0.85 11.66 0.08
N VAL A 330 1.70 12.48 -0.54
CA VAL A 330 1.55 13.95 -0.55
C VAL A 330 0.26 14.38 -1.23
N LYS A 331 -0.10 13.77 -2.36
CA LYS A 331 -1.36 14.07 -3.06
C LYS A 331 -2.58 13.63 -2.26
N VAL A 332 -2.53 12.45 -1.64
CA VAL A 332 -3.57 11.96 -0.71
C VAL A 332 -3.75 12.93 0.45
N ALA A 333 -2.65 13.27 1.13
CA ALA A 333 -2.65 14.19 2.24
C ALA A 333 -3.18 15.59 1.87
N GLY A 334 -2.82 16.07 0.69
CA GLY A 334 -3.34 17.33 0.15
C GLY A 334 -4.84 17.28 -0.09
N LYS A 335 -5.33 16.17 -0.67
CA LYS A 335 -6.77 15.99 -0.95
C LYS A 335 -7.60 15.95 0.33
N ILE A 336 -7.17 15.20 1.33
CA ILE A 336 -7.83 15.14 2.63
C ILE A 336 -7.79 16.53 3.30
N GLY A 337 -6.67 17.22 3.20
CA GLY A 337 -6.39 18.50 3.86
C GLY A 337 -7.14 19.70 3.29
N GLU A 338 -7.82 19.61 2.14
CA GLU A 338 -8.49 20.76 1.49
C GLU A 338 -9.44 21.54 2.40
N LYS A 339 -10.03 20.89 3.42
CA LYS A 339 -10.92 21.52 4.39
C LYS A 339 -10.33 21.64 5.80
N LEU A 340 -9.09 21.20 6.00
CA LEU A 340 -8.43 21.29 7.29
C LEU A 340 -7.72 22.65 7.44
N PRO A 341 -7.47 23.11 8.68
CA PRO A 341 -6.64 24.28 8.92
C PRO A 341 -5.29 24.12 8.23
N THR A 342 -4.85 25.16 7.55
CA THR A 342 -3.49 25.18 7.00
C THR A 342 -2.52 25.25 8.18
N PRO A 343 -1.48 24.40 8.24
CA PRO A 343 -0.47 24.49 9.29
C PRO A 343 0.11 25.90 9.35
N SER A 344 0.25 26.42 10.54
CA SER A 344 0.88 27.73 10.74
C SER A 344 2.38 27.59 10.46
N PHE A 345 2.81 28.14 9.34
CA PHE A 345 4.22 28.18 8.98
C PHE A 345 4.91 29.33 9.72
N ASN A 346 5.84 29.01 10.61
CA ASN A 346 6.75 30.00 11.19
C ASN A 346 8.09 29.96 10.43
N PRO A 347 8.46 31.04 9.68
CA PRO A 347 9.74 31.08 8.97
C PRO A 347 10.98 30.93 9.86
N GLU A 348 10.86 31.17 11.15
CA GLU A 348 11.96 31.04 12.12
C GLU A 348 12.33 29.57 12.38
N ASP A 349 11.40 28.62 12.13
CA ASP A 349 11.66 27.19 12.26
C ASP A 349 12.58 26.65 11.14
N LEU A 350 12.70 27.37 10.03
CA LEU A 350 13.63 27.04 8.92
C LEU A 350 15.09 27.38 9.25
N ALA A 351 15.32 28.30 10.18
CA ALA A 351 16.69 28.79 10.48
C ALA A 351 17.43 27.89 11.49
N GLN A 352 16.79 26.83 12.01
CA GLN A 352 17.35 25.99 13.08
C GLN A 352 17.80 24.57 12.61
N ASN A 353 17.77 24.29 11.30
CA ASN A 353 18.24 23.01 10.75
C ASN A 353 19.47 23.20 9.86
#